data_cd6810cc53a0257a2239d5ec718c6c4e
#
_entry.id   cd6810cc53a0257a2239d5ec718c6c4e
#
_cell.length_a   1.000
_cell.length_b   1.000
_cell.length_c   1.000
_cell.angle_alpha   90.00
_cell.angle_beta   90.00
_cell.angle_gamma   90.00
#
_symmetry.space_group_name_H-M   'P 1'
#
loop_
_entity.id
_entity.type
_entity.pdbx_description
1 polymer ?
#
loop_
_entity_poly.entity_id
_entity_poly.type
_entity_poly.pdbx_seq_one_letter_code
_entity_poly.pdbx_strand_id
1 'polypeptide(L)'
;SSTDSGKLDSDTVEKIAGISGKDKVSDIISNALEGNFKEASQKLNILINVYGMNERDFLKFANSNISNMEIKEIERVIKILAKYDYRLIMGANPIIQLNALLSELALIKNS
;
A
#
# COMPACT_ATOMS: atom_id res chain seq x y z
N SER A 1 23.82 17.29 -6.25
CA SER A 1 23.91 17.20 -6.65
C SER A 1 23.89 17.16 -6.89
N SER A 2 24.00 17.22 -6.73
CA SER A 2 24.11 17.03 -7.21
C SER A 2 24.12 16.80 -7.46
N THR A 3 24.30 16.78 -7.29
CA THR A 3 24.51 16.57 -7.62
C THR A 3 24.48 16.43 -7.70
N ASP A 4 24.77 16.32 -7.64
CA ASP A 4 24.88 16.36 -7.67
C ASP A 4 24.79 16.26 -7.22
N SER A 5 24.98 16.08 -6.98
CA SER A 5 25.07 16.23 -6.49
C SER A 5 24.75 16.04 -5.55
N GLY A 6 25.94 15.35 -5.32
CA GLY A 6 25.58 14.74 -4.11
C GLY A 6 24.27 15.24 -3.56
N LYS A 7 23.87 16.15 -4.13
CA LYS A 7 22.61 16.74 -3.77
C LYS A 7 21.45 15.91 -4.34
N LEU A 8 20.56 15.53 -3.47
CA LEU A 8 19.29 14.95 -3.90
C LEU A 8 18.33 16.10 -4.11
N ASP A 9 18.00 16.38 -5.33
CA ASP A 9 17.00 17.40 -5.57
C ASP A 9 15.60 16.82 -5.36
N SER A 10 14.62 17.70 -5.30
CA SER A 10 13.25 17.29 -5.02
C SER A 10 12.71 16.30 -6.07
N ASP A 11 13.05 16.55 -7.33
CA ASP A 11 12.58 15.68 -8.41
C ASP A 11 13.11 14.27 -8.28
N THR A 12 14.39 14.14 -7.93
CA THR A 12 15.00 12.83 -7.74
C THR A 12 14.34 12.10 -6.59
N VAL A 13 14.10 12.81 -5.48
CA VAL A 13 13.44 12.21 -4.32
C VAL A 13 12.04 11.78 -4.67
N GLU A 14 11.29 12.61 -5.38
CA GLU A 14 9.94 12.28 -5.78
C GLU A 14 9.90 11.08 -6.70
N LYS A 15 10.82 11.00 -7.65
CA LYS A 15 10.90 9.87 -8.56
C LYS A 15 11.17 8.58 -7.82
N ILE A 16 12.14 8.61 -6.91
CA ILE A 16 12.48 7.45 -6.10
C ILE A 16 11.29 7.05 -5.25
N ALA A 17 10.62 8.03 -4.64
CA ALA A 17 9.46 7.76 -3.82
C ALA A 17 8.33 7.14 -4.64
N GLY A 18 8.13 7.59 -5.89
CA GLY A 18 7.10 7.05 -6.75
C GLY A 18 7.35 5.59 -7.10
N ILE A 19 8.58 5.28 -7.54
CA ILE A 19 8.96 3.91 -7.89
C ILE A 19 8.98 3.03 -6.64
N SER A 20 9.66 3.50 -5.59
CA SER A 20 9.74 2.79 -4.33
C SER A 20 8.38 2.64 -3.68
N GLY A 21 7.52 3.65 -3.86
CA GLY A 21 6.17 3.61 -3.31
C GLY A 21 5.38 2.45 -3.84
N LYS A 22 5.43 2.22 -5.14
CA LYS A 22 4.74 1.08 -5.76
C LYS A 22 5.28 -0.23 -5.22
N ASP A 23 6.59 -0.36 -5.14
CA ASP A 23 7.22 -1.57 -4.62
C ASP A 23 6.87 -1.78 -3.15
N LYS A 24 6.84 -0.71 -2.38
CA LYS A 24 6.49 -0.80 -0.96
C LYS A 24 5.04 -1.19 -0.77
N VAL A 25 4.15 -0.69 -1.62
CA VAL A 25 2.74 -1.10 -1.55
C VAL A 25 2.60 -2.58 -1.85
N SER A 26 3.29 -3.07 -2.89
CA SER A 26 3.27 -4.50 -3.22
C SER A 26 3.77 -5.34 -2.06
N ASP A 27 4.85 -4.91 -1.42
CA ASP A 27 5.42 -5.62 -0.28
C ASP A 27 4.44 -5.69 0.89
N ILE A 28 3.77 -4.57 1.18
CA ILE A 28 2.78 -4.52 2.24
C ILE A 28 1.61 -5.46 1.95
N ILE A 29 1.10 -5.43 0.73
CA ILE A 29 0.01 -6.31 0.33
C ILE A 29 0.43 -7.77 0.44
N SER A 30 1.64 -8.10 -0.03
CA SER A 30 2.16 -9.47 0.07
C SER A 30 2.26 -9.92 1.52
N ASN A 31 2.79 -9.08 2.40
CA ASN A 31 2.87 -9.41 3.82
C ASN A 31 1.50 -9.71 4.40
N ALA A 32 0.52 -8.88 4.07
CA ALA A 32 -0.84 -9.09 4.56
C ALA A 32 -1.40 -10.42 4.05
N LEU A 33 -1.21 -10.70 2.76
CA LEU A 33 -1.72 -11.93 2.16
C LEU A 33 -1.05 -13.17 2.72
N GLU A 34 0.15 -13.03 3.28
CA GLU A 34 0.84 -14.13 3.94
C GLU A 34 0.38 -14.33 5.38
N GLY A 35 -0.55 -13.52 5.84
CA GLY A 35 -1.05 -13.59 7.20
C GLY A 35 -0.26 -12.75 8.18
N ASN A 36 0.67 -11.94 7.72
CA ASN A 36 1.53 -11.11 8.57
C ASN A 36 0.96 -9.70 8.72
N PHE A 37 -0.21 -9.61 9.34
CA PHE A 37 -0.87 -8.32 9.50
C PHE A 37 -0.01 -7.31 10.25
N LYS A 38 0.62 -7.74 11.33
CA LYS A 38 1.39 -6.83 12.17
C LYS A 38 2.52 -6.16 11.39
N GLU A 39 3.25 -6.96 10.61
CA GLU A 39 4.33 -6.43 9.80
C GLU A 39 3.79 -5.52 8.68
N ALA A 40 2.72 -5.93 8.04
CA ALA A 40 2.09 -5.12 7.01
C ALA A 40 1.65 -3.77 7.57
N SER A 41 1.04 -3.78 8.75
CA SER A 41 0.57 -2.56 9.40
C SER A 41 1.72 -1.62 9.76
N GLN A 42 2.81 -2.18 10.27
CA GLN A 42 3.99 -1.39 10.61
C GLN A 42 4.57 -0.72 9.36
N LYS A 43 4.70 -1.48 8.28
CA LYS A 43 5.21 -0.95 7.02
C LYS A 43 4.29 0.11 6.44
N LEU A 44 2.99 -0.10 6.57
CA LEU A 44 2.01 0.90 6.13
C LEU A 44 2.19 2.21 6.89
N ASN A 45 2.33 2.14 8.20
CA ASN A 45 2.50 3.34 9.02
C ASN A 45 3.77 4.09 8.64
N ILE A 46 4.84 3.37 8.37
CA ILE A 46 6.10 3.98 7.92
C ILE A 46 5.91 4.65 6.57
N LEU A 47 5.24 3.97 5.65
CA LEU A 47 5.03 4.49 4.32
C LEU A 47 4.25 5.80 4.34
N ILE A 48 3.24 5.88 5.19
CA ILE A 48 2.40 7.06 5.27
C ILE A 48 3.05 8.17 6.10
N ASN A 49 3.59 7.83 7.27
CA ASN A 49 4.08 8.83 8.21
C ASN A 49 5.51 9.29 7.95
N VAL A 50 6.35 8.40 7.42
CA VAL A 50 7.74 8.74 7.16
C VAL A 50 7.94 9.14 5.70
N TYR A 51 7.40 8.36 4.78
CA TYR A 51 7.56 8.63 3.35
C TYR A 51 6.50 9.56 2.79
N GLY A 52 5.44 9.82 3.56
CA GLY A 52 4.43 10.80 3.18
C GLY A 52 3.47 10.36 2.09
N MET A 53 3.31 9.05 1.89
CA MET A 53 2.36 8.59 0.89
C MET A 53 0.93 8.92 1.32
N ASN A 54 0.13 9.37 0.37
CA ASN A 54 -1.28 9.62 0.59
C ASN A 54 -2.02 8.29 0.64
N GLU A 55 -2.97 8.17 1.58
CA GLU A 55 -3.71 6.92 1.77
C GLU A 55 -4.47 6.48 0.51
N ARG A 56 -5.03 7.44 -0.22
CA ARG A 56 -5.73 7.11 -1.45
C ARG A 56 -4.79 6.62 -2.52
N ASP A 57 -3.56 7.15 -2.54
CA ASP A 57 -2.54 6.68 -3.47
C ASP A 57 -2.12 5.26 -3.13
N PHE A 58 -2.12 4.90 -1.85
CA PHE A 58 -1.85 3.52 -1.46
C PHE A 58 -2.82 2.57 -2.15
N LEU A 59 -4.12 2.87 -2.08
CA LEU A 59 -5.13 2.03 -2.74
C LEU A 59 -4.99 2.04 -4.25
N LYS A 60 -4.65 3.18 -4.81
CA LYS A 60 -4.42 3.30 -6.25
C LYS A 60 -3.30 2.38 -6.70
N PHE A 61 -2.18 2.42 -5.99
CA PHE A 61 -1.05 1.55 -6.30
C PHE A 61 -1.39 0.09 -6.05
N ALA A 62 -2.14 -0.21 -5.00
CA ALA A 62 -2.56 -1.58 -4.72
C ALA A 62 -3.38 -2.13 -5.87
N ASN A 63 -4.35 -1.37 -6.35
CA ASN A 63 -5.16 -1.78 -7.48
C ASN A 63 -4.33 -1.98 -8.75
N SER A 64 -3.37 -1.09 -8.98
CA SER A 64 -2.47 -1.17 -10.13
C SER A 64 -1.58 -2.39 -10.09
N ASN A 65 -1.07 -2.71 -8.90
CA ASN A 65 -0.08 -3.77 -8.74
C ASN A 65 -0.70 -5.16 -8.73
N ILE A 66 -1.97 -5.24 -8.38
CA ILE A 66 -2.62 -6.52 -8.15
C ILE A 66 -2.62 -7.41 -9.40
N SER A 67 -2.71 -6.79 -10.58
CA SER A 67 -2.70 -7.53 -11.84
C SER A 67 -1.35 -8.17 -12.14
N ASN A 68 -0.29 -7.67 -11.50
CA ASN A 68 1.06 -8.19 -11.69
C ASN A 68 1.50 -9.13 -10.57
N MET A 69 0.64 -9.36 -9.59
CA MET A 69 0.94 -10.23 -8.47
C MET A 69 0.25 -11.58 -8.66
N GLU A 70 0.94 -12.64 -8.28
CA GLU A 70 0.33 -13.96 -8.29
C GLU A 70 -0.45 -14.13 -7.00
N ILE A 71 -1.76 -14.00 -7.10
CA ILE A 71 -2.64 -14.08 -5.94
C ILE A 71 -3.66 -15.19 -6.17
N LYS A 72 -3.72 -16.14 -5.25
CA LYS A 72 -4.61 -17.27 -5.37
C LYS A 72 -6.08 -16.88 -5.39
N GLU A 73 -6.47 -15.96 -4.52
CA GLU A 73 -7.85 -15.55 -4.41
C GLU A 73 -8.01 -14.10 -4.82
N ILE A 74 -7.58 -13.83 -6.04
CA ILE A 74 -7.56 -12.45 -6.53
C ILE A 74 -8.95 -11.81 -6.53
N GLU A 75 -9.98 -12.59 -6.79
CA GLU A 75 -11.34 -12.04 -6.78
C GLU A 75 -11.71 -11.48 -5.41
N ARG A 76 -11.33 -12.18 -4.35
CA ARG A 76 -11.59 -11.70 -2.99
C ARG A 76 -10.80 -10.44 -2.69
N VAL A 77 -9.57 -10.41 -3.14
CA VAL A 77 -8.71 -9.23 -2.93
C VAL A 77 -9.29 -8.02 -3.66
N ILE A 78 -9.72 -8.22 -4.89
CA ILE A 78 -10.31 -7.13 -5.67
C ILE A 78 -11.57 -6.58 -4.96
N LYS A 79 -12.40 -7.46 -4.46
CA LYS A 79 -13.62 -7.02 -3.75
C LYS A 79 -13.28 -6.24 -2.48
N ILE A 80 -12.27 -6.70 -1.75
CA ILE A 80 -11.84 -6.02 -0.55
C ILE A 80 -11.30 -4.63 -0.87
N LEU A 81 -10.46 -4.53 -1.89
CA LEU A 81 -9.91 -3.24 -2.30
C LEU A 81 -11.01 -2.27 -2.72
N ALA A 82 -11.97 -2.76 -3.50
CA ALA A 82 -13.07 -1.93 -3.96
C ALA A 82 -13.92 -1.41 -2.78
N LYS A 83 -14.16 -2.26 -1.80
CA LYS A 83 -14.91 -1.88 -0.62
C LYS A 83 -14.25 -0.73 0.13
N TYR A 84 -12.95 -0.83 0.36
CA TYR A 84 -12.23 0.19 1.11
C TYR A 84 -12.01 1.46 0.31
N ASP A 85 -11.86 1.34 -1.01
CA ASP A 85 -11.81 2.52 -1.86
C ASP A 85 -13.10 3.33 -1.74
N TYR A 86 -14.22 2.64 -1.78
CA TYR A 86 -15.52 3.28 -1.63
C TYR A 86 -15.64 3.98 -0.27
N ARG A 87 -15.20 3.31 0.80
CA ARG A 87 -15.26 3.88 2.14
C ARG A 87 -14.41 5.14 2.27
N LEU A 88 -13.24 5.15 1.63
CA LEU A 88 -12.40 6.34 1.65
C LEU A 88 -13.05 7.49 0.91
N ILE A 89 -13.69 7.20 -0.22
CA ILE A 89 -14.42 8.22 -0.97
C ILE A 89 -15.55 8.81 -0.13
N MET A 90 -16.19 7.97 0.67
CA MET A 90 -17.27 8.41 1.54
C MET A 90 -16.81 9.12 2.81
N GLY A 91 -15.51 9.31 2.98
CA GLY A 91 -14.98 10.10 4.09
C GLY A 91 -14.62 9.34 5.34
N ALA A 92 -14.53 8.01 5.27
CA ALA A 92 -14.11 7.22 6.42
C ALA A 92 -12.65 7.53 6.76
N ASN A 93 -12.27 7.30 8.02
CA ASN A 93 -10.90 7.55 8.48
C ASN A 93 -9.91 6.70 7.69
N PRO A 94 -8.98 7.31 6.94
CA PRO A 94 -8.11 6.55 6.04
C PRO A 94 -7.24 5.50 6.74
N ILE A 95 -6.61 5.88 7.84
CA ILE A 95 -5.69 4.95 8.54
C ILE A 95 -6.46 3.75 9.08
N ILE A 96 -7.62 3.99 9.67
CA ILE A 96 -8.44 2.89 10.19
C ILE A 96 -8.86 1.97 9.05
N GLN A 97 -9.28 2.54 7.93
CA GLN A 97 -9.74 1.75 6.80
C GLN A 97 -8.61 0.93 6.17
N LEU A 98 -7.43 1.50 6.05
CA LEU A 98 -6.30 0.76 5.48
C LEU A 98 -5.85 -0.37 6.39
N ASN A 99 -5.85 -0.15 7.70
CA ASN A 99 -5.52 -1.24 8.63
C ASN A 99 -6.56 -2.34 8.59
N ALA A 100 -7.84 -1.97 8.47
CA ALA A 100 -8.90 -2.96 8.31
C ALA A 100 -8.74 -3.74 7.01
N LEU A 101 -8.34 -3.06 5.95
CA LEU A 101 -8.04 -3.70 4.68
C LEU A 101 -6.96 -4.77 4.83
N LEU A 102 -5.85 -4.41 5.47
CA LEU A 102 -4.76 -5.36 5.68
C LEU A 102 -5.20 -6.54 6.54
N SER A 103 -6.04 -6.28 7.52
CA SER A 103 -6.58 -7.32 8.38
C SER A 103 -7.42 -8.31 7.58
N GLU A 104 -8.28 -7.81 6.70
CA GLU A 104 -9.09 -8.70 5.85
C GLU A 104 -8.23 -9.53 4.91
N LEU A 105 -7.19 -8.92 4.34
CA LEU A 105 -6.28 -9.66 3.48
C LEU A 105 -5.57 -10.77 4.25
N ALA A 106 -5.18 -10.49 5.48
CA ALA A 106 -4.53 -11.50 6.32
C ALA A 106 -5.46 -12.66 6.65
N LEU A 107 -6.73 -12.38 6.78
CA LEU A 107 -7.72 -13.42 7.06
C LEU A 107 -7.90 -14.40 5.91
N ILE A 108 -7.60 -13.99 4.69
CA ILE A 108 -7.67 -14.88 3.54
C ILE A 108 -6.72 -16.05 3.72
N LYS A 109 -5.51 -15.77 4.21
CA LYS A 109 -4.51 -16.81 4.45
C LYS A 109 -4.97 -17.82 5.49
N ASN A 110 -5.70 -17.33 6.50
CA ASN A 110 -6.11 -18.16 7.63
C ASN A 110 -7.50 -18.77 7.49
N SER A 111 -8.15 -18.54 6.37
CA SER A 111 -9.51 -19.03 6.16
C SER A 111 -9.58 -20.40 5.48
#